data_f451de8e11a9ec308da1ca820c1f550d
#
_entry.id   f451de8e11a9ec308da1ca820c1f550d
#
_cell.length_a   1.000
_cell.length_b   1.000
_cell.length_c   1.000
_cell.angle_alpha   90.00
_cell.angle_beta   90.00
_cell.angle_gamma   90.00
#
_symmetry.space_group_name_H-M   'P 1'
#
loop_
_entity.id
_entity.type
_entity.pdbx_description
1 polymer ?
#
loop_
_entity_poly.entity_id
_entity_poly.type
_entity_poly.pdbx_seq_one_letter_code
_entity_poly.pdbx_strand_id
1 'polypeptide(L)'
;MDLTSKQRAQLRGLANDIDTIVHIGKDGIGDNLIKQADDALEARELIKGKVLENSMLSPREAADALSRATRSEVVQVIGTKFVLYRQSHNKDKKDRIALVK
;
A
#
# COMPACT_ATOMS: atom_id res chain seq x y z
N MET A 1 -5.50 5.66 -11.11
CA MET A 1 -4.23 5.57 -11.87
C MET A 1 -3.94 4.12 -12.20
N ASP A 2 -3.67 3.83 -13.48
CA ASP A 2 -3.34 2.47 -13.89
C ASP A 2 -1.83 2.33 -14.02
N LEU A 3 -1.28 1.35 -13.30
CA LEU A 3 0.15 1.08 -13.36
C LEU A 3 0.48 0.13 -14.52
N THR A 4 1.53 0.44 -15.25
CA THR A 4 2.05 -0.48 -16.27
C THR A 4 2.79 -1.63 -15.60
N SER A 5 3.05 -2.71 -16.35
CA SER A 5 3.83 -3.84 -15.83
C SER A 5 5.22 -3.43 -15.38
N LYS A 6 5.85 -2.51 -16.11
CA LYS A 6 7.18 -1.99 -15.76
C LYS A 6 7.13 -1.18 -14.46
N GLN A 7 6.09 -0.37 -14.28
CA GLN A 7 5.92 0.41 -13.06
C GLN A 7 5.66 -0.48 -11.86
N ARG A 8 4.84 -1.52 -12.02
CA ARG A 8 4.60 -2.50 -10.95
C ARG A 8 5.89 -3.20 -10.55
N ALA A 9 6.70 -3.59 -11.52
CA ALA A 9 7.98 -4.26 -11.26
C ALA A 9 8.93 -3.33 -10.48
N GLN A 10 8.98 -2.07 -10.87
CA GLN A 10 9.77 -1.05 -10.18
C GLN A 10 9.33 -0.92 -8.71
N LEU A 11 8.03 -0.79 -8.49
CA LEU A 11 7.48 -0.61 -7.15
C LEU A 11 7.68 -1.85 -6.28
N ARG A 12 7.56 -3.05 -6.85
CA ARG A 12 7.86 -4.29 -6.11
C ARG A 12 9.32 -4.31 -5.65
N GLY A 13 10.23 -3.87 -6.52
CA GLY A 13 11.66 -3.79 -6.16
C GLY A 13 11.91 -2.82 -5.00
N LEU A 14 11.31 -1.63 -5.08
CA LEU A 14 11.42 -0.64 -4.01
C LEU A 14 10.81 -1.15 -2.70
N ALA A 15 9.73 -1.91 -2.78
CA ALA A 15 9.04 -2.42 -1.59
C ALA A 15 9.87 -3.43 -0.80
N ASN A 16 10.87 -4.07 -1.41
CA ASN A 16 11.73 -5.00 -0.71
C ASN A 16 12.54 -4.33 0.40
N ASP A 17 12.79 -3.03 0.27
CA ASP A 17 13.65 -2.28 1.19
C ASP A 17 12.87 -1.46 2.21
N ILE A 18 11.55 -1.52 2.20
CA ILE A 18 10.73 -0.75 3.15
C ILE A 18 10.14 -1.66 4.22
N ASP A 19 9.91 -1.09 5.40
CA ASP A 19 9.34 -1.80 6.53
C ASP A 19 7.82 -1.92 6.41
N THR A 20 7.27 -2.97 7.03
CA THR A 20 5.83 -3.12 7.16
C THR A 20 5.33 -2.14 8.22
N ILE A 21 4.42 -1.26 7.86
CA ILE A 21 3.92 -0.21 8.75
C ILE A 21 2.43 -0.32 9.07
N VAL A 22 1.68 -1.10 8.30
CA VAL A 22 0.25 -1.31 8.53
C VAL A 22 0.03 -2.78 8.89
N HIS A 23 -0.65 -3.02 10.03
CA HIS A 23 -0.92 -4.38 10.50
C HIS A 23 -2.42 -4.54 10.66
N ILE A 24 -2.99 -5.57 10.04
CA ILE A 24 -4.41 -5.84 10.06
C ILE A 24 -4.67 -7.08 10.90
N GLY A 25 -5.32 -6.88 12.06
CA GLY A 25 -5.64 -7.96 13.00
C GLY A 25 -7.13 -8.27 13.03
N LYS A 26 -7.62 -8.73 14.18
CA LYS A 26 -9.00 -9.18 14.36
C LYS A 26 -10.04 -8.09 14.15
N ASP A 27 -9.68 -6.83 14.37
CA ASP A 27 -10.60 -5.69 14.22
C ASP A 27 -10.79 -5.28 12.75
N GLY A 28 -10.07 -5.90 11.85
CA GLY A 28 -10.20 -5.66 10.42
C GLY A 28 -9.76 -4.28 10.00
N ILE A 29 -10.49 -3.70 9.05
CA ILE A 29 -10.17 -2.39 8.48
C ILE A 29 -11.22 -1.39 8.96
N GLY A 30 -10.86 -0.63 9.99
CA GLY A 30 -11.70 0.42 10.53
C GLY A 30 -11.17 1.80 10.16
N ASP A 31 -11.88 2.84 10.61
CA ASP A 31 -11.56 4.22 10.24
C ASP A 31 -10.15 4.64 10.66
N ASN A 32 -9.70 4.22 11.83
CA ASN A 32 -8.35 4.56 12.30
C ASN A 32 -7.26 3.94 11.42
N LEU A 33 -7.47 2.70 10.99
CA LEU A 33 -6.51 2.02 10.12
C LEU A 33 -6.49 2.67 8.73
N ILE A 34 -7.66 3.02 8.20
CA ILE A 34 -7.76 3.71 6.91
C ILE A 34 -7.02 5.04 6.98
N LYS A 35 -7.22 5.80 8.06
CA LYS A 35 -6.53 7.07 8.25
C LYS A 35 -5.01 6.89 8.33
N GLN A 36 -4.56 5.87 9.06
CA GLN A 36 -3.13 5.56 9.18
C GLN A 36 -2.54 5.27 7.79
N ALA A 37 -3.21 4.44 7.01
CA ALA A 37 -2.75 4.08 5.67
C ALA A 37 -2.78 5.29 4.74
N ASP A 38 -3.83 6.10 4.80
CA ASP A 38 -3.97 7.29 3.98
C ASP A 38 -2.85 8.30 4.27
N ASP A 39 -2.58 8.56 5.54
CA ASP A 39 -1.51 9.46 5.95
C ASP A 39 -0.14 8.92 5.51
N ALA A 40 0.08 7.62 5.63
CA ALA A 40 1.33 6.98 5.22
C ALA A 40 1.53 7.06 3.69
N LEU A 41 0.47 6.85 2.92
CA LEU A 41 0.53 6.97 1.46
C LEU A 41 0.84 8.41 1.04
N GLU A 42 0.24 9.38 1.72
CA GLU A 42 0.51 10.77 1.43
C GLU A 42 1.97 11.14 1.71
N ALA A 43 2.53 10.60 2.79
CA ALA A 43 3.91 10.89 3.20
C ALA A 43 4.95 10.11 2.40
N ARG A 44 4.65 8.85 2.04
CA ARG A 44 5.66 7.93 1.49
C ARG A 44 5.37 7.44 0.08
N GLU A 45 4.14 7.51 -0.38
CA GLU A 45 3.63 7.03 -1.66
C GLU A 45 3.61 5.50 -1.80
N LEU A 46 4.58 4.80 -1.24
CA LEU A 46 4.66 3.33 -1.27
C LEU A 46 4.68 2.82 0.16
N ILE A 47 3.72 1.95 0.49
CA ILE A 47 3.62 1.37 1.83
C ILE A 47 3.44 -0.13 1.76
N LYS A 48 3.86 -0.81 2.83
CA LYS A 48 3.73 -2.25 2.98
C LYS A 48 2.86 -2.56 4.18
N GLY A 49 1.91 -3.47 4.01
CA GLY A 49 1.05 -3.94 5.08
C GLY A 49 1.18 -5.44 5.28
N LYS A 50 0.70 -5.91 6.42
CA LYS A 50 0.70 -7.32 6.78
C LYS A 50 -0.63 -7.68 7.43
N VAL A 51 -1.15 -8.85 7.07
CA VAL A 51 -2.34 -9.42 7.70
C VAL A 51 -1.86 -10.40 8.77
N LEU A 52 -2.32 -10.18 10.01
CA LEU A 52 -1.95 -11.01 11.15
C LEU A 52 -2.80 -12.27 11.20
N GLU A 53 -2.35 -13.29 11.95
CA GLU A 53 -3.03 -14.59 12.03
C GLU A 53 -4.47 -14.49 12.51
N ASN A 54 -4.76 -13.53 13.39
CA ASN A 54 -6.10 -13.37 13.97
C ASN A 54 -7.05 -12.54 13.08
N SER A 55 -6.63 -12.16 11.89
CA SER A 55 -7.47 -11.41 10.97
C SER A 55 -8.52 -12.31 10.33
N MET A 56 -9.73 -11.76 10.15
CA MET A 56 -10.80 -12.43 9.41
C MET A 56 -10.65 -12.23 7.89
N LEU A 57 -9.77 -11.33 7.48
CA LEU A 57 -9.54 -11.04 6.07
C LEU A 57 -8.29 -11.75 5.58
N SER A 58 -8.34 -12.24 4.33
CA SER A 58 -7.14 -12.72 3.66
C SER A 58 -6.27 -11.51 3.27
N PRO A 59 -4.99 -11.72 2.97
CA PRO A 59 -4.14 -10.62 2.49
C PRO A 59 -4.71 -9.93 1.25
N ARG A 60 -5.29 -10.70 0.32
CA ARG A 60 -5.89 -10.15 -0.89
C ARG A 60 -7.11 -9.30 -0.59
N GLU A 61 -8.00 -9.81 0.27
CA GLU A 61 -9.19 -9.06 0.67
C GLU A 61 -8.82 -7.77 1.38
N ALA A 62 -7.84 -7.83 2.27
CA ALA A 62 -7.37 -6.65 3.00
C ALA A 62 -6.77 -5.61 2.06
N ALA A 63 -5.92 -6.04 1.14
CA ALA A 63 -5.29 -5.15 0.17
C ALA A 63 -6.33 -4.46 -0.70
N ASP A 64 -7.30 -5.21 -1.22
CA ASP A 64 -8.34 -4.67 -2.09
C ASP A 64 -9.23 -3.67 -1.33
N ALA A 65 -9.63 -4.01 -0.11
CA ALA A 65 -10.48 -3.12 0.70
C ALA A 65 -9.74 -1.83 1.06
N LEU A 66 -8.50 -1.93 1.48
CA LEU A 66 -7.71 -0.76 1.88
C LEU A 66 -7.37 0.12 0.68
N SER A 67 -7.08 -0.49 -0.47
CA SER A 67 -6.79 0.29 -1.68
C SER A 67 -8.01 1.09 -2.14
N ARG A 68 -9.20 0.50 -2.06
CA ARG A 68 -10.43 1.23 -2.40
C ARG A 68 -10.68 2.39 -1.44
N ALA A 69 -10.48 2.15 -0.14
CA ALA A 69 -10.72 3.17 0.89
C ALA A 69 -9.73 4.35 0.79
N THR A 70 -8.51 4.10 0.35
CA THR A 70 -7.46 5.13 0.25
C THR A 70 -7.22 5.61 -1.18
N ARG A 71 -7.92 5.07 -2.16
CA ARG A 71 -7.72 5.39 -3.59
C ARG A 71 -6.30 5.11 -4.05
N SER A 72 -5.76 3.99 -3.60
CA SER A 72 -4.42 3.55 -3.97
C SER A 72 -4.49 2.32 -4.87
N GLU A 73 -3.33 1.96 -5.43
CA GLU A 73 -3.19 0.80 -6.29
C GLU A 73 -2.55 -0.35 -5.50
N VAL A 74 -3.08 -1.56 -5.68
CA VAL A 74 -2.45 -2.76 -5.13
C VAL A 74 -1.28 -3.12 -6.05
N VAL A 75 -0.07 -3.02 -5.53
CA VAL A 75 1.15 -3.34 -6.29
C VAL A 75 1.43 -4.82 -6.26
N GLN A 76 1.30 -5.44 -5.08
CA GLN A 76 1.65 -6.83 -4.87
C GLN A 76 0.94 -7.38 -3.65
N VAL A 77 0.55 -8.65 -3.72
CA VAL A 77 0.12 -9.43 -2.56
C VAL A 77 0.98 -10.68 -2.55
N ILE A 78 1.76 -10.88 -1.50
CA ILE A 78 2.67 -12.02 -1.37
C ILE A 78 2.69 -12.54 0.05
N GLY A 79 2.37 -13.83 0.24
CA GLY A 79 2.27 -14.41 1.58
C GLY A 79 1.22 -13.65 2.38
N THR A 80 1.61 -13.18 3.57
CA THR A 80 0.73 -12.42 4.46
C THR A 80 0.84 -10.91 4.25
N LYS A 81 1.65 -10.47 3.30
CA LYS A 81 1.96 -9.06 3.09
C LYS A 81 1.37 -8.53 1.79
N PHE A 82 1.18 -7.22 1.75
CA PHE A 82 0.74 -6.54 0.55
C PHE A 82 1.41 -5.17 0.44
N VAL A 83 1.46 -4.65 -0.78
CA VAL A 83 2.08 -3.37 -1.08
C VAL A 83 1.07 -2.49 -1.79
N LEU A 84 0.93 -1.25 -1.33
CA LEU A 84 0.04 -0.25 -1.93
C LEU A 84 0.85 0.95 -2.38
N TYR A 85 0.40 1.57 -3.46
CA TYR A 85 1.01 2.79 -4.01
C TYR A 85 -0.05 3.84 -4.31
N ARG A 86 0.27 5.10 -3.97
CA ARG A 86 -0.53 6.26 -4.38
C ARG A 86 0.39 7.46 -4.50
N GLN A 87 0.27 8.21 -5.60
CA GLN A 87 1.02 9.44 -5.76
C GLN A 87 0.58 10.47 -4.72
N SER A 88 1.55 11.10 -4.05
CA SER A 88 1.25 12.13 -3.06
C SER A 88 0.72 13.40 -3.74
N HIS A 89 -0.25 14.04 -3.11
CA HIS A 89 -0.84 15.29 -3.60
C HIS A 89 -0.02 16.52 -3.20
N ASN A 90 0.74 16.41 -2.10
CA ASN A 90 1.41 17.56 -1.49
C ASN A 90 2.92 17.62 -1.75
N LYS A 91 3.50 16.55 -2.28
CA LYS A 91 4.93 16.54 -2.57
C LYS A 91 5.23 17.19 -3.91
N ASP A 92 6.35 17.90 -4.00
CA ASP A 92 6.86 18.37 -5.28
C ASP A 92 7.21 17.17 -6.15
N LYS A 93 7.15 17.36 -7.46
CA LYS A 93 7.42 16.29 -8.43
C LYS A 93 8.78 15.62 -8.20
N LYS A 94 9.78 16.37 -7.78
CA LYS A 94 11.14 15.86 -7.49
C LYS A 94 11.21 14.97 -6.27
N ASP A 95 10.24 15.09 -5.34
CA ASP A 95 10.20 14.32 -4.09
C ASP A 95 9.31 13.09 -4.20
N ARG A 96 8.63 12.92 -5.33
CA ARG A 96 7.80 11.75 -5.60
C ARG A 96 8.65 10.62 -6.15
N ILE A 97 8.12 9.38 -6.00
CA ILE A 97 8.74 8.24 -6.66
C ILE A 97 8.66 8.46 -8.17
N ALA A 98 9.81 8.46 -8.83
CA ALA A 98 9.87 8.64 -10.28
C ALA A 98 9.56 7.31 -10.96
N LEU A 99 8.30 7.15 -11.39
CA LEU A 99 7.86 5.93 -12.07
C LEU A 99 8.47 5.84 -13.46
N VAL A 100 8.91 4.63 -13.83
CA VAL A 100 9.40 4.36 -15.19
C VAL A 100 8.24 4.49 -16.19
N LYS A 101 8.59 4.83 -17.42
CA LYS A 101 7.58 5.02 -18.48
C LYS A 101 7.22 3.73 -19.20
#